data_79b5e7a1bcbcb84ee7bbc55fc5da1c41
#
_entry.id   79b5e7a1bcbcb84ee7bbc55fc5da1c41
#
_cell.length_a   1.000
_cell.length_b   1.000
_cell.length_c   1.000
_cell.angle_alpha   90.00
_cell.angle_beta   90.00
_cell.angle_gamma   90.00
#
_symmetry.space_group_name_H-M   'P 1'
#
loop_
_entity.id
_entity.type
_entity.pdbx_description
1 polymer ?
#
loop_
_entity_poly.entity_id
_entity_poly.type
_entity_poly.pdbx_seq_one_letter_code
_entity_poly.pdbx_strand_id
1 'polypeptide(L)'
;MKSQIFYEPESMSLEDRPVPAAGDNDLLVQVRSVGICGSDVAYYFGNSSLETDDGKGPLILGHEFTGEVVEVGSEAGSTGGFKVGDRVVVNPVQSNPNSFWSKKGLSNLCPEKRVLGVGVNGGFAEYAVSDYRWTVKLPDNVTYDQGALTEPLACGLYAVNNLNAEEGQTAVVFGPGPIGLMMVQVLKSRGLKNVLLVGTRDYRLDCGKELGADVVVNVSDTSSPHYVEDLGAAIQELNNGELADRAITATSSLDAIHTALKVTGRHATVVIFGLPGDTDVMQVPILDTILDDKTIRFSWLAPDTWEEAVQLISSGDVNMDKIISHEFSLESLVEGITKVRNREDGCTKGLIKVSA
;
A
#
# COMPACT_ATOMS: atom_id res chain seq x y z
N MET A 1 -0.42 -1.99 28.59
CA MET A 1 0.18 -1.47 27.36
C MET A 1 -0.47 -0.17 26.95
N LYS A 2 0.30 0.77 26.42
CA LYS A 2 -0.26 1.97 25.81
C LYS A 2 -0.86 1.65 24.46
N SER A 3 -2.01 2.23 24.14
CA SER A 3 -2.75 2.00 22.91
C SER A 3 -3.54 3.24 22.50
N GLN A 4 -3.55 3.57 21.21
CA GLN A 4 -4.40 4.62 20.66
C GLN A 4 -5.76 4.01 20.32
N ILE A 5 -6.79 4.41 21.05
CA ILE A 5 -8.15 3.90 20.87
C ILE A 5 -8.96 4.89 20.05
N PHE A 6 -9.41 4.45 18.88
CA PHE A 6 -10.38 5.16 18.06
C PHE A 6 -11.79 4.82 18.54
N TYR A 7 -12.62 5.82 18.83
CA TYR A 7 -13.99 5.67 19.28
C TYR A 7 -15.01 6.01 18.20
N GLU A 8 -14.77 7.12 17.53
CA GLU A 8 -15.62 7.66 16.47
C GLU A 8 -14.83 8.74 15.69
N PRO A 9 -15.31 9.25 14.57
CA PRO A 9 -14.62 10.29 13.82
C PRO A 9 -14.16 11.45 14.70
N GLU A 10 -12.87 11.80 14.52
CA GLU A 10 -12.16 12.85 15.28
C GLU A 10 -12.02 12.58 16.79
N SER A 11 -12.34 11.36 17.24
CA SER A 11 -12.25 10.93 18.63
C SER A 11 -11.29 9.74 18.78
N MET A 12 -10.09 10.03 19.25
CA MET A 12 -9.04 9.03 19.53
C MET A 12 -8.29 9.44 20.80
N SER A 13 -7.96 8.47 21.65
CA SER A 13 -7.21 8.73 22.89
C SER A 13 -6.15 7.66 23.17
N LEU A 14 -5.03 8.10 23.75
CA LEU A 14 -4.01 7.21 24.29
C LEU A 14 -4.44 6.68 25.66
N GLU A 15 -4.51 5.36 25.78
CA GLU A 15 -4.99 4.70 26.99
C GLU A 15 -4.10 3.53 27.42
N ASP A 16 -4.13 3.22 28.71
CA ASP A 16 -3.55 1.99 29.22
C ASP A 16 -4.57 0.84 29.10
N ARG A 17 -4.19 -0.19 28.37
CA ARG A 17 -4.99 -1.39 28.14
C ARG A 17 -4.22 -2.64 28.60
N PRO A 18 -4.92 -3.74 28.96
CA PRO A 18 -4.25 -5.02 29.18
C PRO A 18 -3.46 -5.45 27.93
N VAL A 19 -2.31 -6.08 28.12
CA VAL A 19 -1.61 -6.76 27.01
C VAL A 19 -2.48 -7.93 26.55
N PRO A 20 -2.76 -8.08 25.24
CA PRO A 20 -3.55 -9.20 24.74
C PRO A 20 -2.81 -10.52 24.91
N ALA A 21 -3.52 -11.62 25.13
CA ALA A 21 -2.93 -12.94 25.19
C ALA A 21 -2.86 -13.59 23.82
N ALA A 22 -1.78 -14.29 23.53
CA ALA A 22 -1.65 -15.11 22.32
C ALA A 22 -2.40 -16.45 22.49
N GLY A 23 -3.20 -16.85 21.49
CA GLY A 23 -3.75 -18.20 21.38
C GLY A 23 -2.77 -19.16 20.72
N ASP A 24 -3.16 -20.41 20.51
CA ASP A 24 -2.28 -21.45 19.99
C ASP A 24 -1.66 -21.13 18.63
N ASN A 25 -2.41 -20.47 17.74
CA ASN A 25 -1.94 -20.05 16.42
C ASN A 25 -1.34 -18.64 16.40
N ASP A 26 -1.28 -17.96 17.53
CA ASP A 26 -0.97 -16.53 17.56
C ASP A 26 0.49 -16.28 17.98
N LEU A 27 0.95 -15.14 17.57
CA LEU A 27 2.17 -14.48 18.02
C LEU A 27 1.79 -13.21 18.74
N LEU A 28 2.32 -12.97 19.93
CA LEU A 28 2.30 -11.64 20.54
C LEU A 28 3.51 -10.87 20.02
N VAL A 29 3.25 -9.81 19.31
CA VAL A 29 4.26 -8.95 18.70
C VAL A 29 4.39 -7.66 19.50
N GLN A 30 5.60 -7.38 20.00
CA GLN A 30 5.95 -6.06 20.51
C GLN A 30 6.17 -5.15 19.31
N VAL A 31 5.24 -4.22 19.08
CA VAL A 31 5.26 -3.33 17.92
C VAL A 31 6.42 -2.35 18.01
N ARG A 32 7.13 -2.14 16.90
CA ARG A 32 8.28 -1.22 16.80
C ARG A 32 8.01 -0.05 15.87
N SER A 33 7.36 -0.31 14.73
CA SER A 33 7.08 0.73 13.74
C SER A 33 5.74 0.46 13.06
N VAL A 34 4.95 1.51 12.83
CA VAL A 34 3.65 1.43 12.17
C VAL A 34 3.54 2.55 11.13
N GLY A 35 3.21 2.19 9.88
CA GLY A 35 2.92 3.16 8.84
C GLY A 35 1.54 3.80 9.04
N ILE A 36 1.42 5.10 8.76
CA ILE A 36 0.13 5.78 8.67
C ILE A 36 -0.39 5.64 7.24
N CYS A 37 -1.52 4.95 7.08
CA CYS A 37 -2.18 4.76 5.79
C CYS A 37 -3.23 5.84 5.52
N GLY A 38 -3.55 6.04 4.23
CA GLY A 38 -4.68 6.87 3.82
C GLY A 38 -6.03 6.40 4.37
N SER A 39 -6.19 5.10 4.62
CA SER A 39 -7.38 4.52 5.25
C SER A 39 -7.49 4.88 6.74
N ASP A 40 -6.37 4.94 7.49
CA ASP A 40 -6.38 5.43 8.89
C ASP A 40 -6.84 6.89 8.94
N VAL A 41 -6.38 7.70 7.97
CA VAL A 41 -6.84 9.09 7.80
C VAL A 41 -8.34 9.13 7.50
N ALA A 42 -8.82 8.28 6.58
CA ALA A 42 -10.24 8.22 6.23
C ALA A 42 -11.11 7.79 7.41
N TYR A 43 -10.67 6.79 8.20
CA TYR A 43 -11.35 6.39 9.43
C TYR A 43 -11.42 7.52 10.45
N TYR A 44 -10.27 8.12 10.75
CA TYR A 44 -10.20 9.18 11.77
C TYR A 44 -11.10 10.37 11.42
N PHE A 45 -11.22 10.74 10.15
CA PHE A 45 -12.05 11.86 9.72
C PHE A 45 -13.46 11.45 9.25
N GLY A 46 -13.87 10.19 9.42
CA GLY A 46 -15.22 9.72 9.09
C GLY A 46 -15.52 9.63 7.59
N ASN A 47 -14.49 9.51 6.76
CA ASN A 47 -14.60 9.42 5.29
C ASN A 47 -14.27 8.01 4.76
N SER A 48 -14.33 6.98 5.61
CA SER A 48 -14.04 5.62 5.18
C SER A 48 -15.23 5.01 4.47
N SER A 49 -14.99 4.47 3.28
CA SER A 49 -15.94 3.61 2.56
C SER A 49 -15.84 2.13 2.98
N LEU A 50 -14.82 1.78 3.78
CA LEU A 50 -14.58 0.42 4.26
C LEU A 50 -15.14 0.28 5.68
N GLU A 51 -16.46 0.29 5.83
CA GLU A 51 -17.11 -0.07 7.10
C GLU A 51 -17.14 -1.60 7.23
N THR A 52 -16.67 -2.11 8.38
CA THR A 52 -16.92 -3.49 8.82
C THR A 52 -18.03 -3.50 9.84
N ASP A 53 -18.72 -4.62 9.99
CA ASP A 53 -19.82 -4.76 10.97
C ASP A 53 -19.37 -4.41 12.41
N ASP A 54 -18.08 -4.61 12.72
CA ASP A 54 -17.45 -4.31 13.99
C ASP A 54 -16.57 -3.04 13.97
N GLY A 55 -16.44 -2.37 12.83
CA GLY A 55 -15.44 -1.32 12.59
C GLY A 55 -15.77 0.07 13.15
N LYS A 56 -16.80 0.20 13.99
CA LYS A 56 -17.26 1.50 14.51
C LYS A 56 -16.71 1.85 15.88
N GLY A 57 -15.61 1.23 16.29
CA GLY A 57 -14.98 1.48 17.59
C GLY A 57 -15.73 0.92 18.82
N PRO A 58 -15.08 0.86 19.98
CA PRO A 58 -13.67 1.23 20.18
C PRO A 58 -12.71 0.26 19.52
N LEU A 59 -11.74 0.77 18.77
CA LEU A 59 -10.81 0.00 17.95
C LEU A 59 -9.41 0.61 17.99
N ILE A 60 -8.38 -0.24 18.01
CA ILE A 60 -6.99 0.17 17.73
C ILE A 60 -6.79 0.10 16.22
N LEU A 61 -6.55 1.24 15.56
CA LEU A 61 -6.23 1.31 14.14
C LEU A 61 -4.77 0.91 13.87
N GLY A 62 -4.31 1.10 12.63
CA GLY A 62 -2.94 0.79 12.18
C GLY A 62 -2.78 -0.64 11.70
N HIS A 63 -2.54 -0.80 10.41
CA HIS A 63 -2.47 -2.11 9.74
C HIS A 63 -1.14 -2.32 8.99
N GLU A 64 -0.23 -1.36 9.00
CA GLU A 64 1.09 -1.44 8.38
C GLU A 64 2.16 -1.52 9.47
N PHE A 65 2.36 -2.67 10.13
CA PHE A 65 3.25 -2.71 11.31
C PHE A 65 4.23 -3.87 11.35
N THR A 66 5.33 -3.60 12.04
CA THR A 66 6.41 -4.52 12.32
C THR A 66 6.72 -4.56 13.81
N GLY A 67 7.36 -5.64 14.22
CA GLY A 67 7.80 -5.76 15.61
C GLY A 67 8.64 -7.01 15.86
N GLU A 68 8.79 -7.30 17.14
CA GLU A 68 9.51 -8.45 17.65
C GLU A 68 8.53 -9.40 18.36
N VAL A 69 8.64 -10.69 18.09
CA VAL A 69 7.82 -11.70 18.74
C VAL A 69 8.25 -11.86 20.19
N VAL A 70 7.34 -11.67 21.14
CA VAL A 70 7.60 -11.80 22.59
C VAL A 70 6.89 -12.96 23.26
N GLU A 71 5.84 -13.50 22.62
CA GLU A 71 5.15 -14.73 23.04
C GLU A 71 4.73 -15.51 21.79
N VAL A 72 4.80 -16.84 21.86
CA VAL A 72 4.54 -17.74 20.73
C VAL A 72 3.55 -18.81 21.16
N GLY A 73 2.41 -18.88 20.49
CA GLY A 73 1.44 -19.94 20.67
C GLY A 73 1.99 -21.32 20.29
N SER A 74 1.39 -22.37 20.82
CA SER A 74 1.90 -23.75 20.70
C SER A 74 2.03 -24.20 19.23
N GLU A 75 1.04 -23.91 18.39
CA GLU A 75 1.04 -24.21 16.96
C GLU A 75 1.95 -23.27 16.16
N ALA A 76 2.00 -22.00 16.55
CA ALA A 76 2.88 -21.01 15.91
C ALA A 76 4.35 -21.39 16.08
N GLY A 77 4.73 -21.96 17.23
CA GLY A 77 6.08 -22.46 17.48
C GLY A 77 6.37 -23.78 16.78
N SER A 78 5.49 -24.79 16.95
CA SER A 78 5.74 -26.16 16.48
C SER A 78 5.58 -26.29 14.95
N THR A 79 4.56 -25.68 14.38
CA THR A 79 4.20 -25.77 12.96
C THR A 79 4.72 -24.56 12.18
N GLY A 80 4.58 -23.35 12.73
CA GLY A 80 5.00 -22.10 12.08
C GLY A 80 6.51 -21.84 12.19
N GLY A 81 7.22 -22.50 13.13
CA GLY A 81 8.66 -22.32 13.31
C GLY A 81 9.06 -20.95 13.83
N PHE A 82 8.13 -20.24 14.49
CA PHE A 82 8.41 -18.95 15.14
C PHE A 82 8.97 -19.14 16.54
N LYS A 83 9.77 -18.19 16.98
CA LYS A 83 10.37 -18.14 18.33
C LYS A 83 10.38 -16.70 18.85
N VAL A 84 10.47 -16.57 20.16
CA VAL A 84 10.70 -15.27 20.81
C VAL A 84 11.99 -14.66 20.28
N GLY A 85 11.95 -13.36 19.98
CA GLY A 85 13.03 -12.60 19.35
C GLY A 85 13.00 -12.57 17.83
N ASP A 86 12.10 -13.32 17.16
CA ASP A 86 11.94 -13.19 15.71
C ASP A 86 11.42 -11.79 15.35
N ARG A 87 12.08 -11.17 14.38
CA ARG A 87 11.65 -9.90 13.79
C ARG A 87 10.62 -10.17 12.71
N VAL A 88 9.50 -9.46 12.74
CA VAL A 88 8.36 -9.79 11.89
C VAL A 88 7.67 -8.56 11.31
N VAL A 89 7.05 -8.76 10.15
CA VAL A 89 5.98 -7.91 9.60
C VAL A 89 4.68 -8.69 9.57
N VAL A 90 3.58 -8.02 9.87
CA VAL A 90 2.26 -8.64 9.97
C VAL A 90 1.42 -8.31 8.74
N ASN A 91 0.89 -9.34 8.07
CA ASN A 91 -0.17 -9.20 7.09
C ASN A 91 -1.49 -8.95 7.84
N PRO A 92 -2.09 -7.76 7.72
CA PRO A 92 -3.31 -7.45 8.45
C PRO A 92 -4.53 -8.24 7.94
N VAL A 93 -4.49 -8.72 6.70
CA VAL A 93 -5.61 -9.46 6.07
C VAL A 93 -5.54 -10.93 6.45
N GLN A 94 -6.14 -11.28 7.58
CA GLN A 94 -6.15 -12.63 8.13
C GLN A 94 -7.40 -13.39 7.70
N SER A 95 -7.27 -14.20 6.67
CA SER A 95 -8.38 -14.97 6.11
C SER A 95 -8.39 -16.42 6.60
N ASN A 96 -9.53 -17.10 6.45
CA ASN A 96 -9.61 -18.52 6.68
C ASN A 96 -8.83 -19.26 5.57
N PRO A 97 -7.69 -19.98 5.91
CA PRO A 97 -6.87 -20.64 4.92
C PRO A 97 -7.60 -21.78 4.19
N ASN A 98 -8.66 -22.31 4.80
CA ASN A 98 -9.48 -23.37 4.23
C ASN A 98 -10.63 -22.88 3.35
N SER A 99 -10.84 -21.56 3.25
CA SER A 99 -11.88 -21.00 2.38
C SER A 99 -11.62 -21.30 0.91
N PHE A 100 -12.69 -21.30 0.10
CA PHE A 100 -12.59 -21.48 -1.35
C PHE A 100 -11.63 -20.47 -2.01
N TRP A 101 -11.67 -19.22 -1.55
CA TRP A 101 -10.86 -18.15 -2.12
C TRP A 101 -9.38 -18.24 -1.69
N SER A 102 -9.11 -18.54 -0.42
CA SER A 102 -7.72 -18.70 0.06
C SER A 102 -7.02 -19.87 -0.62
N LYS A 103 -7.72 -20.98 -0.85
CA LYS A 103 -7.16 -22.13 -1.61
C LYS A 103 -6.85 -21.83 -3.08
N LYS A 104 -7.36 -20.72 -3.61
CA LYS A 104 -7.05 -20.22 -4.96
C LYS A 104 -5.96 -19.13 -4.97
N GLY A 105 -5.33 -18.85 -3.84
CA GLY A 105 -4.39 -17.74 -3.71
C GLY A 105 -5.07 -16.35 -3.69
N LEU A 106 -6.39 -16.27 -3.47
CA LEU A 106 -7.19 -15.05 -3.45
C LEU A 106 -7.73 -14.77 -2.05
N SER A 107 -6.84 -14.76 -1.06
CA SER A 107 -7.17 -14.56 0.35
C SER A 107 -7.90 -13.24 0.62
N ASN A 108 -7.63 -12.22 -0.18
CA ASN A 108 -8.30 -10.92 -0.16
C ASN A 108 -9.82 -10.99 -0.42
N LEU A 109 -10.30 -12.03 -1.11
CA LEU A 109 -11.71 -12.24 -1.43
C LEU A 109 -12.43 -13.16 -0.43
N CYS A 110 -11.74 -13.65 0.61
CA CYS A 110 -12.36 -14.47 1.65
C CYS A 110 -13.40 -13.66 2.42
N PRO A 111 -14.68 -14.09 2.49
CA PRO A 111 -15.72 -13.36 3.22
C PRO A 111 -15.51 -13.41 4.75
N GLU A 112 -14.79 -14.41 5.25
CA GLU A 112 -14.49 -14.61 6.66
C GLU A 112 -13.16 -13.95 7.10
N LYS A 113 -12.58 -13.08 6.26
CA LYS A 113 -11.34 -12.40 6.62
C LYS A 113 -11.57 -11.38 7.75
N ARG A 114 -10.59 -11.30 8.64
CA ARG A 114 -10.45 -10.21 9.61
C ARG A 114 -9.31 -9.31 9.15
N VAL A 115 -9.44 -8.01 9.36
CA VAL A 115 -8.39 -7.06 8.98
C VAL A 115 -7.95 -6.31 10.24
N LEU A 116 -6.73 -6.58 10.66
CA LEU A 116 -6.11 -5.89 11.81
C LEU A 116 -6.03 -4.39 11.52
N GLY A 117 -6.41 -3.58 12.50
CA GLY A 117 -6.41 -2.12 12.36
C GLY A 117 -7.56 -1.55 11.50
N VAL A 118 -8.50 -2.41 11.05
CA VAL A 118 -9.68 -2.00 10.27
C VAL A 118 -10.97 -2.56 10.88
N GLY A 119 -11.03 -3.86 11.13
CA GLY A 119 -12.19 -4.54 11.71
C GLY A 119 -11.90 -5.16 13.08
N VAL A 120 -10.63 -5.35 13.43
CA VAL A 120 -10.16 -5.81 14.74
C VAL A 120 -8.90 -5.02 15.11
N ASN A 121 -8.50 -5.06 16.39
CA ASN A 121 -7.36 -4.28 16.88
C ASN A 121 -6.09 -4.48 16.07
N GLY A 122 -5.42 -3.38 15.74
CA GLY A 122 -4.21 -3.28 14.92
C GLY A 122 -2.97 -2.84 15.71
N GLY A 123 -2.07 -2.15 15.01
CA GLY A 123 -0.70 -1.87 15.44
C GLY A 123 -0.46 -0.53 16.13
N PHE A 124 -1.42 0.41 16.25
CA PHE A 124 -1.19 1.64 16.99
C PHE A 124 -1.23 1.41 18.51
N ALA A 125 -0.42 0.47 18.97
CA ALA A 125 -0.26 0.05 20.36
C ALA A 125 1.14 -0.54 20.58
N GLU A 126 1.55 -0.70 21.86
CA GLU A 126 2.82 -1.34 22.19
C GLU A 126 2.86 -2.83 21.84
N TYR A 127 1.72 -3.51 21.83
CA TYR A 127 1.62 -4.93 21.48
C TYR A 127 0.40 -5.19 20.60
N ALA A 128 0.56 -6.14 19.67
CA ALA A 128 -0.49 -6.65 18.82
C ALA A 128 -0.44 -8.17 18.71
N VAL A 129 -1.58 -8.82 18.49
CA VAL A 129 -1.65 -10.28 18.25
C VAL A 129 -1.85 -10.52 16.76
N SER A 130 -1.09 -11.47 16.21
CA SER A 130 -1.20 -11.90 14.82
C SER A 130 -1.16 -13.41 14.71
N ASP A 131 -2.00 -13.98 13.86
CA ASP A 131 -1.90 -15.38 13.46
C ASP A 131 -0.61 -15.60 12.67
N TYR A 132 0.17 -16.66 13.05
CA TYR A 132 1.47 -16.95 12.46
C TYR A 132 1.42 -17.16 10.94
N ARG A 133 0.30 -17.65 10.41
CA ARG A 133 0.10 -17.92 8.98
C ARG A 133 0.07 -16.65 8.13
N TRP A 134 -0.17 -15.53 8.77
CA TRP A 134 -0.23 -14.19 8.17
C TRP A 134 0.90 -13.29 8.67
N THR A 135 1.98 -13.88 9.14
CA THR A 135 3.14 -13.17 9.67
C THR A 135 4.40 -13.60 8.92
N VAL A 136 5.18 -12.66 8.45
CA VAL A 136 6.41 -12.90 7.68
C VAL A 136 7.62 -12.47 8.50
N LYS A 137 8.66 -13.31 8.53
CA LYS A 137 9.92 -12.96 9.19
C LYS A 137 10.66 -11.89 8.38
N LEU A 138 11.18 -10.88 9.08
CA LEU A 138 12.03 -9.87 8.47
C LEU A 138 13.49 -10.32 8.46
N PRO A 139 14.18 -10.20 7.31
CA PRO A 139 15.65 -10.36 7.25
C PRO A 139 16.38 -9.35 8.14
N ASP A 140 17.58 -9.71 8.61
CA ASP A 140 18.36 -8.85 9.51
C ASP A 140 18.75 -7.51 8.90
N ASN A 141 18.89 -7.44 7.58
CA ASN A 141 19.23 -6.21 6.85
C ASN A 141 18.02 -5.30 6.57
N VAL A 142 16.80 -5.69 6.91
CA VAL A 142 15.59 -4.86 6.79
C VAL A 142 15.29 -4.24 8.16
N THR A 143 15.23 -2.92 8.26
CA THR A 143 14.84 -2.23 9.50
C THR A 143 13.35 -2.40 9.79
N TYR A 144 12.90 -2.18 11.03
CA TYR A 144 11.47 -2.18 11.35
C TYR A 144 10.69 -1.12 10.55
N ASP A 145 11.31 0.03 10.30
CA ASP A 145 10.71 1.13 9.55
C ASP A 145 10.48 0.76 8.09
N GLN A 146 11.50 0.21 7.45
CA GLN A 146 11.38 -0.31 6.08
C GLN A 146 10.34 -1.45 6.02
N GLY A 147 10.40 -2.36 6.99
CA GLY A 147 9.48 -3.50 7.07
C GLY A 147 8.03 -3.09 7.28
N ALA A 148 7.73 -1.99 8.00
CA ALA A 148 6.38 -1.48 8.16
C ALA A 148 5.71 -1.11 6.82
N LEU A 149 6.52 -0.74 5.82
CA LEU A 149 6.03 -0.43 4.48
C LEU A 149 5.88 -1.68 3.57
N THR A 150 6.08 -2.88 4.10
CA THR A 150 5.81 -4.13 3.34
C THR A 150 4.33 -4.24 2.96
N GLU A 151 3.42 -3.82 3.85
CA GLU A 151 1.98 -3.88 3.57
C GLU A 151 1.61 -3.08 2.31
N PRO A 152 1.87 -1.76 2.24
CA PRO A 152 1.55 -0.99 1.04
C PRO A 152 2.36 -1.43 -0.19
N LEU A 153 3.60 -1.92 -0.02
CA LEU A 153 4.36 -2.51 -1.12
C LEU A 153 3.69 -3.78 -1.66
N ALA A 154 3.27 -4.69 -0.79
CA ALA A 154 2.61 -5.93 -1.18
C ALA A 154 1.31 -5.66 -1.96
N CYS A 155 0.54 -4.65 -1.55
CA CYS A 155 -0.64 -4.17 -2.29
C CYS A 155 -0.25 -3.62 -3.67
N GLY A 156 0.77 -2.76 -3.74
CA GLY A 156 1.29 -2.23 -4.99
C GLY A 156 1.85 -3.31 -5.91
N LEU A 157 2.55 -4.29 -5.34
CA LEU A 157 3.11 -5.42 -6.07
C LEU A 157 2.02 -6.31 -6.69
N TYR A 158 0.94 -6.60 -5.96
CA TYR A 158 -0.20 -7.31 -6.54
C TYR A 158 -0.81 -6.56 -7.73
N ALA A 159 -0.91 -5.24 -7.66
CA ALA A 159 -1.38 -4.44 -8.77
C ALA A 159 -0.40 -4.46 -9.95
N VAL A 160 0.91 -4.38 -9.70
CA VAL A 160 1.93 -4.52 -10.76
C VAL A 160 1.91 -5.93 -11.38
N ASN A 161 1.71 -6.99 -10.58
CA ASN A 161 1.56 -8.36 -11.10
C ASN A 161 0.36 -8.46 -12.05
N ASN A 162 -0.73 -7.77 -11.76
CA ASN A 162 -1.92 -7.72 -12.60
C ASN A 162 -1.72 -6.97 -13.93
N LEU A 163 -0.66 -6.17 -14.10
CA LEU A 163 -0.31 -5.55 -15.39
C LEU A 163 0.15 -6.57 -16.43
N ASN A 164 0.67 -7.72 -16.01
CA ASN A 164 1.38 -8.66 -16.90
C ASN A 164 2.40 -7.92 -17.80
N ALA A 165 3.17 -7.01 -17.18
CA ALA A 165 4.15 -6.23 -17.91
C ALA A 165 5.39 -7.07 -18.24
N GLU A 166 5.93 -6.88 -19.44
CA GLU A 166 7.10 -7.56 -19.96
C GLU A 166 8.30 -6.61 -20.01
N GLU A 167 9.51 -7.16 -19.95
CA GLU A 167 10.73 -6.40 -20.12
C GLU A 167 10.71 -5.60 -21.43
N GLY A 168 11.21 -4.37 -21.37
CA GLY A 168 11.27 -3.47 -22.54
C GLY A 168 10.02 -2.68 -22.83
N GLN A 169 8.89 -2.95 -22.18
CA GLN A 169 7.64 -2.20 -22.34
C GLN A 169 7.68 -0.83 -21.67
N THR A 170 6.72 0.02 -22.04
CA THR A 170 6.47 1.36 -21.47
C THR A 170 5.25 1.32 -20.58
N ALA A 171 5.40 1.77 -19.32
CA ALA A 171 4.31 1.86 -18.35
C ALA A 171 4.11 3.29 -17.83
N VAL A 172 2.85 3.61 -17.50
CA VAL A 172 2.47 4.87 -16.86
C VAL A 172 1.85 4.58 -15.49
N VAL A 173 2.40 5.20 -14.45
CA VAL A 173 1.88 5.16 -13.08
C VAL A 173 1.23 6.51 -12.78
N PHE A 174 -0.07 6.50 -12.49
CA PHE A 174 -0.83 7.69 -12.09
C PHE A 174 -0.92 7.76 -10.57
N GLY A 175 -0.44 8.83 -9.98
CA GLY A 175 -0.47 9.09 -8.55
C GLY A 175 0.87 8.85 -7.84
N PRO A 176 1.66 9.93 -7.59
CA PRO A 176 2.96 9.87 -6.91
C PRO A 176 2.78 9.81 -5.37
N GLY A 177 1.85 9.00 -4.90
CA GLY A 177 1.72 8.64 -3.49
C GLY A 177 2.74 7.55 -3.10
N PRO A 178 2.83 7.17 -1.81
CA PRO A 178 3.78 6.13 -1.36
C PRO A 178 3.73 4.86 -2.22
N ILE A 179 2.53 4.35 -2.49
CA ILE A 179 2.35 3.11 -3.28
C ILE A 179 2.76 3.32 -4.75
N GLY A 180 2.40 4.45 -5.36
CA GLY A 180 2.82 4.76 -6.73
C GLY A 180 4.34 4.87 -6.87
N LEU A 181 5.02 5.44 -5.86
CA LEU A 181 6.48 5.50 -5.79
C LEU A 181 7.11 4.10 -5.64
N MET A 182 6.48 3.20 -4.89
CA MET A 182 6.89 1.79 -4.80
C MET A 182 6.67 1.06 -6.13
N MET A 183 5.52 1.26 -6.78
CA MET A 183 5.21 0.66 -8.09
C MET A 183 6.23 1.05 -9.17
N VAL A 184 6.68 2.31 -9.19
CA VAL A 184 7.73 2.78 -10.10
C VAL A 184 8.99 1.93 -9.93
N GLN A 185 9.46 1.73 -8.70
CA GLN A 185 10.66 0.97 -8.41
C GLN A 185 10.51 -0.51 -8.82
N VAL A 186 9.35 -1.13 -8.50
CA VAL A 186 9.05 -2.51 -8.90
C VAL A 186 9.04 -2.66 -10.42
N LEU A 187 8.43 -1.73 -11.17
CA LEU A 187 8.43 -1.76 -12.62
C LEU A 187 9.85 -1.63 -13.20
N LYS A 188 10.67 -0.76 -12.62
CA LYS A 188 12.08 -0.61 -13.03
C LYS A 188 12.90 -1.86 -12.71
N SER A 189 12.74 -2.48 -11.56
CA SER A 189 13.44 -3.74 -11.22
C SER A 189 13.05 -4.90 -12.13
N ARG A 190 11.88 -4.85 -12.77
CA ARG A 190 11.39 -5.81 -13.76
C ARG A 190 11.85 -5.50 -15.20
N GLY A 191 12.72 -4.51 -15.40
CA GLY A 191 13.33 -4.22 -16.69
C GLY A 191 12.43 -3.47 -17.67
N LEU A 192 11.40 -2.74 -17.22
CA LEU A 192 10.63 -1.89 -18.11
C LEU A 192 11.52 -0.79 -18.69
N LYS A 193 11.38 -0.56 -19.99
CA LYS A 193 12.18 0.42 -20.72
C LYS A 193 11.90 1.83 -20.25
N ASN A 194 10.62 2.21 -20.23
CA ASN A 194 10.19 3.52 -19.77
C ASN A 194 9.13 3.36 -18.68
N VAL A 195 9.33 4.02 -17.56
CA VAL A 195 8.31 4.17 -16.50
C VAL A 195 8.03 5.66 -16.30
N LEU A 196 6.84 6.07 -16.67
CA LEU A 196 6.38 7.44 -16.49
C LEU A 196 5.59 7.54 -15.17
N LEU A 197 5.83 8.58 -14.39
CA LEU A 197 5.07 8.89 -13.19
C LEU A 197 4.29 10.19 -13.38
N VAL A 198 2.97 10.11 -13.29
CA VAL A 198 2.06 11.23 -13.53
C VAL A 198 1.42 11.69 -12.23
N GLY A 199 1.44 12.99 -11.98
CA GLY A 199 0.88 13.58 -10.76
C GLY A 199 0.62 15.06 -10.84
N THR A 200 0.40 15.67 -9.66
CA THR A 200 0.01 17.09 -9.54
C THR A 200 0.89 17.86 -8.53
N ARG A 201 1.96 17.25 -8.01
CA ARG A 201 2.85 17.86 -7.00
C ARG A 201 4.30 17.55 -7.31
N ASP A 202 5.06 18.61 -7.59
CA ASP A 202 6.44 18.49 -8.04
C ASP A 202 7.34 17.75 -7.03
N TYR A 203 7.26 18.07 -5.73
CA TYR A 203 8.11 17.40 -4.74
C TYR A 203 7.94 15.85 -4.70
N ARG A 204 6.76 15.34 -5.03
CA ARG A 204 6.51 13.88 -5.15
C ARG A 204 6.98 13.33 -6.49
N LEU A 205 6.86 14.14 -7.53
CA LEU A 205 7.38 13.81 -8.86
C LEU A 205 8.91 13.76 -8.83
N ASP A 206 9.56 14.72 -8.17
CA ASP A 206 11.01 14.73 -7.96
C ASP A 206 11.48 13.51 -7.18
N CYS A 207 10.79 13.14 -6.10
CA CYS A 207 11.04 11.89 -5.36
C CYS A 207 10.91 10.67 -6.29
N GLY A 208 9.87 10.62 -7.13
CA GLY A 208 9.68 9.54 -8.10
C GLY A 208 10.79 9.47 -9.15
N LYS A 209 11.30 10.62 -9.58
CA LYS A 209 12.46 10.71 -10.47
C LYS A 209 13.72 10.11 -9.82
N GLU A 210 13.97 10.44 -8.56
CA GLU A 210 15.08 9.87 -7.78
C GLU A 210 14.92 8.37 -7.51
N LEU A 211 13.67 7.87 -7.47
CA LEU A 211 13.36 6.46 -7.28
C LEU A 211 13.29 5.67 -8.60
N GLY A 212 13.67 6.30 -9.73
CA GLY A 212 13.89 5.61 -10.99
C GLY A 212 12.80 5.80 -12.05
N ALA A 213 11.83 6.70 -11.86
CA ALA A 213 10.95 7.08 -12.96
C ALA A 213 11.78 7.73 -14.09
N ASP A 214 11.64 7.23 -15.32
CA ASP A 214 12.36 7.78 -16.46
C ASP A 214 11.86 9.18 -16.83
N VAL A 215 10.53 9.37 -16.72
CA VAL A 215 9.87 10.65 -16.94
C VAL A 215 8.86 10.90 -15.84
N VAL A 216 8.79 12.14 -15.36
CA VAL A 216 7.77 12.61 -14.41
C VAL A 216 6.95 13.72 -15.05
N VAL A 217 5.63 13.69 -14.86
CA VAL A 217 4.71 14.61 -15.54
C VAL A 217 3.75 15.23 -14.52
N ASN A 218 3.72 16.57 -14.49
CA ASN A 218 2.68 17.33 -13.80
C ASN A 218 1.56 17.66 -14.78
N VAL A 219 0.33 17.21 -14.48
CA VAL A 219 -0.83 17.39 -15.36
C VAL A 219 -1.77 18.52 -14.91
N SER A 220 -1.40 19.29 -13.89
CA SER A 220 -2.28 20.33 -13.33
C SER A 220 -1.66 21.71 -13.25
N ASP A 221 -0.35 21.81 -13.01
CA ASP A 221 0.33 23.09 -12.83
C ASP A 221 1.13 23.44 -14.07
N THR A 222 0.62 24.39 -14.87
CA THR A 222 1.28 24.85 -16.10
C THR A 222 2.60 25.58 -15.85
N SER A 223 2.88 25.99 -14.61
CA SER A 223 4.15 26.61 -14.21
C SER A 223 5.20 25.60 -13.76
N SER A 224 4.82 24.33 -13.59
CA SER A 224 5.71 23.25 -13.19
C SER A 224 6.78 23.00 -14.26
N PRO A 225 8.05 22.73 -13.87
CA PRO A 225 9.08 22.29 -14.80
C PRO A 225 8.78 20.90 -15.40
N HIS A 226 7.83 20.16 -14.82
CA HIS A 226 7.37 18.84 -15.28
C HIS A 226 6.06 18.90 -16.04
N TYR A 227 5.53 20.11 -16.33
CA TYR A 227 4.27 20.24 -17.05
C TYR A 227 4.35 19.73 -18.47
N VAL A 228 3.35 18.93 -18.85
CA VAL A 228 3.19 18.44 -20.23
C VAL A 228 1.74 18.68 -20.65
N GLU A 229 1.54 19.40 -21.75
CA GLU A 229 0.20 19.71 -22.26
C GLU A 229 -0.50 18.49 -22.84
N ASP A 230 0.23 17.66 -23.60
CA ASP A 230 -0.28 16.42 -24.22
C ASP A 230 0.53 15.23 -23.76
N LEU A 231 -0.01 14.50 -22.76
CA LEU A 231 0.60 13.31 -22.21
C LEU A 231 0.70 12.18 -23.25
N GLY A 232 -0.29 12.06 -24.14
CA GLY A 232 -0.29 11.05 -25.20
C GLY A 232 0.87 11.27 -26.18
N ALA A 233 1.04 12.52 -26.63
CA ALA A 233 2.16 12.88 -27.52
C ALA A 233 3.51 12.64 -26.84
N ALA A 234 3.67 13.00 -25.57
CA ALA A 234 4.90 12.74 -24.82
C ALA A 234 5.23 11.25 -24.69
N ILE A 235 4.22 10.40 -24.50
CA ILE A 235 4.39 8.94 -24.47
C ILE A 235 4.81 8.43 -25.84
N GLN A 236 4.15 8.88 -26.91
CA GLN A 236 4.48 8.46 -28.29
C GLN A 236 5.93 8.81 -28.66
N GLU A 237 6.42 9.97 -28.25
CA GLU A 237 7.82 10.35 -28.46
C GLU A 237 8.79 9.38 -27.79
N LEU A 238 8.47 8.89 -26.59
CA LEU A 238 9.29 7.93 -25.84
C LEU A 238 9.13 6.49 -26.31
N ASN A 239 7.96 6.12 -26.84
CA ASN A 239 7.58 4.74 -27.17
C ASN A 239 7.49 4.49 -28.70
N ASN A 240 8.41 5.08 -29.47
CA ASN A 240 8.55 4.86 -30.92
C ASN A 240 7.27 5.18 -31.74
N GLY A 241 6.49 6.16 -31.31
CA GLY A 241 5.23 6.55 -31.94
C GLY A 241 3.99 5.83 -31.42
N GLU A 242 4.13 4.85 -30.54
CA GLU A 242 3.03 4.12 -29.92
C GLU A 242 2.67 4.71 -28.56
N LEU A 243 1.40 4.56 -28.14
CA LEU A 243 0.96 4.84 -26.77
C LEU A 243 1.52 3.82 -25.79
N ALA A 244 1.29 4.01 -24.49
CA ALA A 244 1.84 3.13 -23.46
C ALA A 244 1.28 1.68 -23.56
N ASP A 245 2.13 0.70 -23.26
CA ASP A 245 1.76 -0.71 -23.20
C ASP A 245 0.96 -1.02 -21.94
N ARG A 246 1.26 -0.32 -20.84
CA ARG A 246 0.71 -0.60 -19.51
C ARG A 246 0.38 0.71 -18.80
N ALA A 247 -0.70 0.71 -18.03
CA ALA A 247 -1.00 1.81 -17.11
C ALA A 247 -1.56 1.29 -15.79
N ILE A 248 -1.23 1.99 -14.70
CA ILE A 248 -1.74 1.69 -13.37
C ILE A 248 -2.14 2.98 -12.66
N THR A 249 -3.33 2.98 -12.03
CA THR A 249 -3.82 4.14 -11.29
C THR A 249 -3.71 3.92 -9.79
N ALA A 250 -2.69 4.52 -9.17
CA ALA A 250 -2.47 4.56 -7.72
C ALA A 250 -3.15 5.79 -7.08
N THR A 251 -4.29 6.18 -7.62
CA THR A 251 -5.11 7.32 -7.18
C THR A 251 -6.59 7.03 -7.40
N SER A 252 -7.46 7.63 -6.58
CA SER A 252 -8.92 7.55 -6.70
C SER A 252 -9.51 8.49 -7.76
N SER A 253 -8.71 9.32 -8.43
CA SER A 253 -9.18 10.30 -9.40
C SER A 253 -9.77 9.64 -10.64
N LEU A 254 -11.05 9.89 -10.93
CA LEU A 254 -11.70 9.44 -12.16
C LEU A 254 -11.02 10.00 -13.41
N ASP A 255 -10.53 11.25 -13.37
CA ASP A 255 -9.80 11.84 -14.50
C ASP A 255 -8.51 11.09 -14.80
N ALA A 256 -7.78 10.65 -13.76
CA ALA A 256 -6.59 9.82 -13.94
C ALA A 256 -6.95 8.45 -14.53
N ILE A 257 -8.05 7.83 -14.09
CA ILE A 257 -8.55 6.54 -14.62
C ILE A 257 -8.92 6.68 -16.09
N HIS A 258 -9.69 7.72 -16.46
CA HIS A 258 -10.07 7.96 -17.85
C HIS A 258 -8.85 8.31 -18.72
N THR A 259 -7.88 9.06 -18.17
CA THR A 259 -6.65 9.40 -18.87
C THR A 259 -5.81 8.13 -19.11
N ALA A 260 -5.70 7.24 -18.13
CA ALA A 260 -4.99 5.97 -18.28
C ALA A 260 -5.53 5.14 -19.47
N LEU A 261 -6.85 5.11 -19.67
CA LEU A 261 -7.46 4.45 -20.83
C LEU A 261 -7.13 5.13 -22.17
N LYS A 262 -7.00 6.45 -22.18
CA LYS A 262 -6.72 7.23 -23.40
C LYS A 262 -5.26 7.16 -23.82
N VAL A 263 -4.32 7.12 -22.88
CA VAL A 263 -2.89 7.13 -23.16
C VAL A 263 -2.26 5.75 -23.31
N THR A 264 -3.05 4.71 -23.24
CA THR A 264 -2.64 3.33 -23.51
C THR A 264 -3.00 2.90 -24.92
N GLY A 265 -2.12 2.12 -25.55
CA GLY A 265 -2.24 1.70 -26.93
C GLY A 265 -2.94 0.36 -27.12
N ARG A 266 -2.65 -0.28 -28.27
CA ARG A 266 -3.19 -1.58 -28.63
C ARG A 266 -2.66 -2.68 -27.73
N HIS A 267 -3.53 -3.64 -27.38
CA HIS A 267 -3.21 -4.76 -26.50
C HIS A 267 -2.68 -4.34 -25.12
N ALA A 268 -3.03 -3.13 -24.69
CA ALA A 268 -2.59 -2.58 -23.40
C ALA A 268 -3.38 -3.18 -22.23
N THR A 269 -2.74 -3.25 -21.08
CA THR A 269 -3.41 -3.56 -19.81
C THR A 269 -3.44 -2.31 -18.92
N VAL A 270 -4.64 -1.97 -18.44
CA VAL A 270 -4.86 -0.88 -17.48
C VAL A 270 -5.33 -1.47 -16.16
N VAL A 271 -4.59 -1.21 -15.07
CA VAL A 271 -4.93 -1.67 -13.72
C VAL A 271 -5.45 -0.51 -12.89
N ILE A 272 -6.66 -0.67 -12.37
CA ILE A 272 -7.28 0.27 -11.43
C ILE A 272 -7.02 -0.23 -10.01
N PHE A 273 -6.23 0.53 -9.25
CA PHE A 273 -5.84 0.19 -7.87
C PHE A 273 -6.43 1.15 -6.85
N GLY A 274 -6.36 2.48 -7.09
CA GLY A 274 -6.90 3.47 -6.16
C GLY A 274 -8.40 3.27 -5.92
N LEU A 275 -8.84 3.41 -4.66
CA LEU A 275 -10.25 3.27 -4.28
C LEU A 275 -10.99 4.58 -4.56
N PRO A 276 -11.93 4.62 -5.51
CA PRO A 276 -12.81 5.76 -5.77
C PRO A 276 -13.91 5.85 -4.70
N GLY A 277 -14.73 6.89 -4.77
CA GLY A 277 -15.91 7.02 -3.92
C GLY A 277 -17.00 6.01 -4.28
N ASP A 278 -17.89 5.70 -3.34
CA ASP A 278 -18.91 4.65 -3.46
C ASP A 278 -19.88 4.85 -4.64
N THR A 279 -20.06 6.09 -5.07
CA THR A 279 -20.95 6.46 -6.18
C THR A 279 -20.22 6.74 -7.48
N ASP A 280 -18.89 6.64 -7.49
CA ASP A 280 -18.08 6.92 -8.66
C ASP A 280 -18.29 5.85 -9.74
N VAL A 281 -18.43 6.31 -10.98
CA VAL A 281 -18.65 5.45 -12.13
C VAL A 281 -17.59 5.74 -13.19
N MET A 282 -16.85 4.72 -13.58
CA MET A 282 -15.90 4.79 -14.69
C MET A 282 -16.63 4.68 -16.04
N GLN A 283 -16.35 5.61 -16.95
CA GLN A 283 -16.82 5.53 -18.34
C GLN A 283 -15.76 4.87 -19.21
N VAL A 284 -16.15 3.83 -19.93
CA VAL A 284 -15.27 3.09 -20.85
C VAL A 284 -15.71 3.36 -22.29
N PRO A 285 -14.82 3.89 -23.17
CA PRO A 285 -15.10 4.01 -24.60
C PRO A 285 -15.06 2.62 -25.24
N ILE A 286 -16.19 1.93 -25.23
CA ILE A 286 -16.28 0.48 -25.52
C ILE A 286 -15.72 0.14 -26.90
N LEU A 287 -16.10 0.90 -27.96
CA LEU A 287 -15.64 0.61 -29.32
C LEU A 287 -14.11 0.68 -29.44
N ASP A 288 -13.51 1.76 -28.95
CA ASP A 288 -12.06 1.97 -29.00
C ASP A 288 -11.34 0.89 -28.18
N THR A 289 -11.89 0.54 -27.00
CA THR A 289 -11.34 -0.51 -26.13
C THR A 289 -11.36 -1.88 -26.81
N ILE A 290 -12.43 -2.20 -27.56
CA ILE A 290 -12.54 -3.45 -28.34
C ILE A 290 -11.56 -3.45 -29.52
N LEU A 291 -11.48 -2.35 -30.28
CA LEU A 291 -10.62 -2.28 -31.47
C LEU A 291 -9.14 -2.32 -31.11
N ASP A 292 -8.78 -1.82 -29.94
CA ASP A 292 -7.42 -1.89 -29.40
C ASP A 292 -7.14 -3.16 -28.60
N ASP A 293 -8.11 -4.07 -28.42
CA ASP A 293 -7.97 -5.31 -27.62
C ASP A 293 -7.41 -5.05 -26.22
N LYS A 294 -7.92 -4.00 -25.54
CA LYS A 294 -7.43 -3.59 -24.20
C LYS A 294 -7.99 -4.48 -23.11
N THR A 295 -7.17 -4.72 -22.09
CA THR A 295 -7.56 -5.36 -20.83
C THR A 295 -7.69 -4.32 -19.72
N ILE A 296 -8.82 -4.33 -19.00
CA ILE A 296 -9.00 -3.53 -17.77
C ILE A 296 -9.08 -4.50 -16.59
N ARG A 297 -8.26 -4.29 -15.58
CA ARG A 297 -8.22 -5.09 -14.36
C ARG A 297 -8.35 -4.22 -13.13
N PHE A 298 -8.91 -4.78 -12.08
CA PHE A 298 -9.00 -4.16 -10.76
C PHE A 298 -8.08 -4.90 -9.81
N SER A 299 -7.48 -4.17 -8.88
CA SER A 299 -6.57 -4.73 -7.89
C SER A 299 -6.96 -4.25 -6.50
N TRP A 300 -7.03 -5.17 -5.53
CA TRP A 300 -7.40 -4.87 -4.15
C TRP A 300 -6.67 -5.76 -3.17
N LEU A 301 -6.03 -5.12 -2.16
CA LEU A 301 -5.21 -5.78 -1.15
C LEU A 301 -4.02 -6.55 -1.76
N ALA A 302 -3.45 -7.50 -1.01
CA ALA A 302 -2.15 -8.11 -1.31
C ALA A 302 -2.16 -9.65 -1.14
N PRO A 303 -2.94 -10.39 -1.93
CA PRO A 303 -2.85 -11.86 -1.89
C PRO A 303 -1.51 -12.32 -2.48
N ASP A 304 -0.85 -13.26 -1.80
CA ASP A 304 0.35 -13.99 -2.25
C ASP A 304 1.56 -13.12 -2.69
N THR A 305 1.73 -11.93 -2.12
CA THR A 305 2.81 -10.99 -2.51
C THR A 305 3.74 -10.62 -1.35
N TRP A 306 3.52 -11.13 -0.16
CA TRP A 306 4.21 -10.67 1.05
C TRP A 306 5.68 -11.04 1.10
N GLU A 307 6.03 -12.29 0.79
CA GLU A 307 7.41 -12.77 0.76
C GLU A 307 8.22 -12.04 -0.32
N GLU A 308 7.64 -11.85 -1.53
CA GLU A 308 8.27 -11.11 -2.61
C GLU A 308 8.47 -9.63 -2.20
N ALA A 309 7.51 -9.01 -1.54
CA ALA A 309 7.64 -7.64 -1.06
C ALA A 309 8.79 -7.49 -0.05
N VAL A 310 8.92 -8.40 0.92
CA VAL A 310 10.05 -8.42 1.85
C VAL A 310 11.37 -8.64 1.12
N GLN A 311 11.42 -9.50 0.10
CA GLN A 311 12.62 -9.73 -0.71
C GLN A 311 13.04 -8.50 -1.49
N LEU A 312 12.12 -7.76 -2.10
CA LEU A 312 12.38 -6.51 -2.83
C LEU A 312 12.96 -5.41 -1.93
N ILE A 313 12.51 -5.35 -0.67
CA ILE A 313 13.10 -4.43 0.32
C ILE A 313 14.51 -4.91 0.69
N SER A 314 14.65 -6.19 0.98
CA SER A 314 15.91 -6.79 1.42
C SER A 314 17.02 -6.74 0.35
N SER A 315 16.67 -6.89 -0.94
CA SER A 315 17.60 -6.77 -2.06
C SER A 315 18.00 -5.31 -2.36
N GLY A 316 17.19 -4.34 -1.90
CA GLY A 316 17.36 -2.93 -2.23
C GLY A 316 16.74 -2.53 -3.57
N ASP A 317 16.00 -3.42 -4.23
CA ASP A 317 15.26 -3.11 -5.46
C ASP A 317 14.14 -2.08 -5.20
N VAL A 318 13.64 -2.02 -3.97
CA VAL A 318 12.72 -0.99 -3.50
C VAL A 318 13.30 -0.28 -2.29
N ASN A 319 13.63 0.99 -2.45
CA ASN A 319 14.17 1.85 -1.41
C ASN A 319 13.03 2.52 -0.63
N MET A 320 12.81 2.07 0.59
CA MET A 320 11.76 2.60 1.47
C MET A 320 12.17 3.89 2.18
N ASP A 321 13.45 4.08 2.45
CA ASP A 321 13.95 5.22 3.24
C ASP A 321 13.66 6.56 2.57
N LYS A 322 13.65 6.60 1.22
CA LYS A 322 13.28 7.80 0.46
C LYS A 322 11.77 8.10 0.46
N ILE A 323 10.93 7.13 0.80
CA ILE A 323 9.47 7.26 0.87
C ILE A 323 9.04 7.74 2.26
N ILE A 324 9.72 7.26 3.31
CA ILE A 324 9.51 7.68 4.69
C ILE A 324 9.94 9.13 4.83
N SER A 325 9.01 10.01 5.14
CA SER A 325 9.26 11.45 5.19
C SER A 325 9.17 12.06 6.60
N HIS A 326 8.36 11.42 7.47
CA HIS A 326 8.09 11.93 8.81
C HIS A 326 7.95 10.79 9.81
N GLU A 327 8.42 11.03 11.03
CA GLU A 327 8.30 10.11 12.16
C GLU A 327 7.58 10.80 13.32
N PHE A 328 6.74 10.05 14.02
CA PHE A 328 5.97 10.49 15.16
C PHE A 328 6.03 9.43 16.26
N SER A 329 5.79 9.82 17.51
CA SER A 329 5.57 8.86 18.59
C SER A 329 4.12 8.34 18.59
N LEU A 330 3.86 7.28 19.37
CA LEU A 330 2.50 6.77 19.55
C LEU A 330 1.57 7.84 20.16
N GLU A 331 2.11 8.68 21.06
CA GLU A 331 1.39 9.80 21.67
C GLU A 331 0.97 10.86 20.64
N SER A 332 1.77 11.06 19.59
CA SER A 332 1.54 12.06 18.54
C SER A 332 0.79 11.52 17.32
N LEU A 333 0.15 10.34 17.42
CA LEU A 333 -0.53 9.70 16.27
C LEU A 333 -1.53 10.65 15.57
N VAL A 334 -2.35 11.37 16.32
CA VAL A 334 -3.36 12.29 15.76
C VAL A 334 -2.72 13.44 14.98
N GLU A 335 -1.58 13.96 15.47
CA GLU A 335 -0.77 14.93 14.74
C GLU A 335 -0.25 14.32 13.43
N GLY A 336 0.27 13.10 13.48
CA GLY A 336 0.75 12.37 12.31
C GLY A 336 -0.34 12.15 11.27
N ILE A 337 -1.54 11.69 11.69
CA ILE A 337 -2.71 11.50 10.82
C ILE A 337 -3.10 12.83 10.15
N THR A 338 -3.12 13.92 10.91
CA THR A 338 -3.48 15.25 10.41
C THR A 338 -2.45 15.75 9.38
N LYS A 339 -1.16 15.57 9.67
CA LYS A 339 -0.07 15.96 8.77
C LYS A 339 -0.09 15.17 7.45
N VAL A 340 -0.35 13.87 7.52
CA VAL A 340 -0.53 13.01 6.32
C VAL A 340 -1.73 13.47 5.49
N ARG A 341 -2.87 13.78 6.14
CA ARG A 341 -4.07 14.30 5.46
C ARG A 341 -3.78 15.58 4.69
N ASN A 342 -3.19 16.55 5.38
CA ASN A 342 -2.94 17.88 4.84
C ASN A 342 -1.72 17.92 3.92
N ARG A 343 -0.88 16.88 3.92
CA ARG A 343 0.37 16.79 3.16
C ARG A 343 1.33 17.94 3.49
N GLU A 344 1.32 18.33 4.77
CA GLU A 344 2.15 19.42 5.29
C GLU A 344 3.64 19.07 5.20
N ASP A 345 4.48 20.07 5.01
CA ASP A 345 5.95 19.95 4.95
C ASP A 345 6.46 18.85 3.99
N GLY A 346 5.74 18.60 2.90
CA GLY A 346 6.11 17.58 1.94
C GLY A 346 5.83 16.15 2.40
N CYS A 347 4.93 15.95 3.36
CA CYS A 347 4.62 14.63 3.91
C CYS A 347 4.17 13.64 2.80
N THR A 348 4.98 12.61 2.61
CA THR A 348 4.71 11.50 1.69
C THR A 348 4.24 10.28 2.47
N LYS A 349 5.03 9.82 3.45
CA LYS A 349 4.70 8.72 4.35
C LYS A 349 5.12 9.05 5.77
N GLY A 350 4.16 8.98 6.71
CA GLY A 350 4.41 9.08 8.14
C GLY A 350 4.56 7.70 8.78
N LEU A 351 5.48 7.58 9.73
CA LEU A 351 5.66 6.40 10.59
C LEU A 351 5.39 6.77 12.04
N ILE A 352 4.79 5.84 12.77
CA ILE A 352 4.71 5.87 14.23
C ILE A 352 5.81 4.97 14.80
N LYS A 353 6.69 5.57 15.58
CA LYS A 353 7.71 4.86 16.36
C LYS A 353 7.10 4.47 17.69
N VAL A 354 6.99 3.16 17.92
CA VAL A 354 6.52 2.65 19.22
C VAL A 354 7.73 2.34 20.07
N SER A 355 7.95 3.19 21.09
CA SER A 355 9.01 2.94 22.06
C SER A 355 8.68 1.76 22.95
N ALA A 356 9.69 0.92 23.19
CA ALA A 356 9.58 -0.19 24.14
C ALA A 356 9.61 0.31 25.58
#